data_55339ddd80ab55446659c350c69e6eb9
#
_entry.id   55339ddd80ab55446659c350c69e6eb9
#
_cell.length_a   1.000
_cell.length_b   1.000
_cell.length_c   1.000
_cell.angle_alpha   90.00
_cell.angle_beta   90.00
_cell.angle_gamma   90.00
#
_symmetry.space_group_name_H-M   'P 1'
#
loop_
_entity.id
_entity.type
_entity.pdbx_description
1 polymer ?
#
loop_
_entity_poly.entity_id
_entity_poly.type
_entity_poly.pdbx_seq_one_letter_code
_entity_poly.pdbx_strand_id
1 'polypeptide(L)'
;TSFTGNDEFPLSINTSTSFFQHALGGATPSNITPGAVDLVPELAFDSWVTLGISQSPVGDQSPVELIPGSWSTEFENGNGFTVNDGIGSGWYVIPSASNGIVGDDNRLLVAQLTTDGLISASLRAQIFPEGDQINDVRADLTLDQYIDCSELSLDLVETIEEGCGDTYVLSRTWTSVDDCGNSSSATQTITVVDTTAPVFTSLPADYTAECSD
;
A
#
# COMPACT_ATOMS: atom_id res chain seq x y z
N THR A 1 4.92 15.62 -21.27
CA THR A 1 4.74 14.19 -21.02
C THR A 1 3.30 13.80 -21.27
N SER A 2 3.09 12.65 -21.88
CA SER A 2 1.77 12.06 -22.09
C SER A 2 1.81 10.54 -21.95
N PHE A 3 0.64 9.95 -21.70
CA PHE A 3 0.38 8.53 -21.86
C PHE A 3 -0.73 8.37 -22.90
N THR A 4 -0.44 7.64 -23.97
CA THR A 4 -1.38 7.43 -25.09
C THR A 4 -1.32 6.00 -25.56
N GLY A 5 -2.49 5.47 -25.98
CA GLY A 5 -2.59 4.15 -26.58
C GLY A 5 -3.36 4.20 -27.89
N ASN A 6 -3.12 3.24 -28.75
CA ASN A 6 -3.82 3.02 -30.01
C ASN A 6 -3.82 1.52 -30.36
N ASP A 7 -4.25 1.16 -31.57
CA ASP A 7 -4.30 -0.22 -32.06
C ASP A 7 -2.90 -0.87 -32.24
N GLU A 8 -1.87 -0.07 -32.51
CA GLU A 8 -0.48 -0.57 -32.64
C GLU A 8 0.20 -0.74 -31.27
N PHE A 9 -0.08 0.18 -30.35
CA PHE A 9 0.47 0.20 -28.99
C PHE A 9 -0.65 0.42 -27.97
N PRO A 10 -1.37 -0.66 -27.59
CA PRO A 10 -2.45 -0.54 -26.64
C PRO A 10 -1.97 -0.03 -25.28
N LEU A 11 -2.77 0.85 -24.69
CA LEU A 11 -2.61 1.31 -23.32
C LEU A 11 -3.73 0.72 -22.47
N SER A 12 -3.41 0.14 -21.33
CA SER A 12 -4.42 -0.45 -20.45
C SER A 12 -4.08 -0.28 -18.99
N ILE A 13 -5.13 -0.17 -18.17
CA ILE A 13 -5.09 -0.33 -16.71
C ILE A 13 -6.29 -1.16 -16.33
N ASN A 14 -6.08 -2.32 -15.75
CA ASN A 14 -7.13 -3.28 -15.43
C ASN A 14 -7.00 -3.79 -13.99
N THR A 15 -8.11 -4.24 -13.46
CA THR A 15 -8.19 -4.96 -12.19
C THR A 15 -9.05 -6.21 -12.34
N SER A 16 -8.82 -7.22 -11.52
CA SER A 16 -9.66 -8.43 -11.50
C SER A 16 -11.02 -8.22 -10.83
N THR A 17 -11.22 -7.09 -10.14
CA THR A 17 -12.48 -6.68 -9.50
C THR A 17 -12.94 -5.33 -10.03
N SER A 18 -12.97 -4.31 -9.20
CA SER A 18 -13.26 -2.93 -9.59
C SER A 18 -12.32 -1.95 -8.89
N PHE A 19 -12.05 -0.80 -9.53
CA PHE A 19 -11.39 0.31 -8.87
C PHE A 19 -12.37 1.08 -8.00
N PHE A 20 -11.91 1.50 -6.82
CA PHE A 20 -12.68 2.42 -6.01
C PHE A 20 -12.73 3.79 -6.68
N GLN A 21 -13.97 4.30 -6.88
CA GLN A 21 -14.24 5.62 -7.45
C GLN A 21 -15.16 6.38 -6.52
N HIS A 22 -14.72 7.56 -6.07
CA HIS A 22 -15.51 8.42 -5.22
C HIS A 22 -16.33 9.41 -6.06
N ALA A 23 -17.59 9.65 -5.70
CA ALA A 23 -18.50 10.50 -6.47
C ALA A 23 -18.04 11.98 -6.64
N LEU A 24 -17.12 12.45 -5.81
CA LEU A 24 -16.49 13.78 -5.90
C LEU A 24 -15.11 13.74 -6.55
N GLY A 25 -14.63 12.56 -6.97
CA GLY A 25 -13.39 12.35 -7.68
C GLY A 25 -13.55 12.48 -9.19
N GLY A 26 -12.82 11.66 -9.92
CA GLY A 26 -12.86 11.61 -11.39
C GLY A 26 -11.69 10.83 -11.97
N ALA A 27 -11.64 10.68 -13.28
CA ALA A 27 -10.55 9.98 -13.96
C ALA A 27 -9.16 10.62 -13.69
N THR A 28 -9.12 11.89 -13.28
CA THR A 28 -7.91 12.60 -12.87
C THR A 28 -8.10 13.33 -11.55
N PRO A 29 -7.04 13.61 -10.77
CA PRO A 29 -7.15 14.33 -9.50
C PRO A 29 -7.38 15.84 -9.67
N SER A 30 -7.53 16.34 -10.89
CA SER A 30 -7.64 17.78 -11.17
C SER A 30 -8.84 18.45 -10.49
N ASN A 31 -9.86 17.70 -10.10
CA ASN A 31 -11.04 18.17 -9.38
C ASN A 31 -10.94 18.07 -7.84
N ILE A 32 -9.94 17.41 -7.33
CA ILE A 32 -9.72 17.25 -5.88
C ILE A 32 -9.05 18.52 -5.35
N THR A 33 -9.82 19.41 -4.74
CA THR A 33 -9.29 20.67 -4.21
C THR A 33 -8.38 20.44 -2.99
N PRO A 34 -7.36 21.29 -2.76
CA PRO A 34 -6.54 21.21 -1.56
C PRO A 34 -7.39 21.19 -0.28
N GLY A 35 -7.12 20.24 0.61
CA GLY A 35 -7.90 20.04 1.84
C GLY A 35 -9.23 19.32 1.66
N ALA A 36 -9.61 18.92 0.45
CA ALA A 36 -10.84 18.14 0.24
C ALA A 36 -10.81 16.80 0.99
N VAL A 37 -9.65 16.15 1.05
CA VAL A 37 -9.43 14.89 1.79
C VAL A 37 -9.64 15.04 3.30
N ASP A 38 -9.33 16.21 3.86
CA ASP A 38 -9.57 16.49 5.28
C ASP A 38 -11.07 16.56 5.61
N LEU A 39 -11.90 16.94 4.64
CA LEU A 39 -13.35 17.05 4.77
C LEU A 39 -14.07 15.76 4.37
N VAL A 40 -13.52 15.03 3.42
CA VAL A 40 -14.04 13.77 2.85
C VAL A 40 -12.90 12.77 2.78
N PRO A 41 -12.58 12.08 3.88
CA PRO A 41 -11.41 11.20 3.96
C PRO A 41 -11.39 10.07 2.93
N GLU A 42 -12.55 9.65 2.44
CA GLU A 42 -12.69 8.61 1.42
C GLU A 42 -12.06 9.00 0.07
N LEU A 43 -11.91 10.31 -0.21
CA LEU A 43 -11.21 10.80 -1.40
C LEU A 43 -9.72 10.40 -1.43
N ALA A 44 -9.13 10.07 -0.26
CA ALA A 44 -7.77 9.56 -0.18
C ALA A 44 -7.60 8.21 -0.90
N PHE A 45 -8.70 7.49 -1.12
CA PHE A 45 -8.72 6.18 -1.76
C PHE A 45 -9.27 6.22 -3.19
N ASP A 46 -9.63 7.39 -3.70
CA ASP A 46 -10.13 7.54 -5.07
C ASP A 46 -9.08 7.09 -6.10
N SER A 47 -9.52 6.43 -7.17
CA SER A 47 -8.61 5.95 -8.22
C SER A 47 -8.61 6.93 -9.38
N TRP A 48 -7.42 7.36 -9.79
CA TRP A 48 -7.23 8.32 -10.87
C TRP A 48 -5.89 8.12 -11.58
N VAL A 49 -5.80 8.58 -12.82
CA VAL A 49 -4.55 8.71 -13.56
C VAL A 49 -4.07 10.15 -13.53
N THR A 50 -2.76 10.35 -13.59
CA THR A 50 -2.17 11.68 -13.45
C THR A 50 -0.83 11.82 -14.16
N LEU A 51 -0.28 13.01 -14.05
CA LEU A 51 1.11 13.36 -14.32
C LEU A 51 1.54 14.38 -13.26
N GLY A 52 2.14 13.84 -12.19
CA GLY A 52 2.83 14.59 -11.15
C GLY A 52 1.97 15.35 -10.13
N ILE A 53 0.62 15.26 -10.20
CA ILE A 53 -0.27 15.87 -9.21
C ILE A 53 -1.18 14.83 -8.57
N SER A 54 -1.57 15.06 -7.31
CA SER A 54 -2.54 14.25 -6.56
C SER A 54 -3.81 15.02 -6.17
N GLN A 55 -3.90 16.26 -6.62
CA GLN A 55 -5.03 17.18 -6.37
C GLN A 55 -5.08 18.24 -7.47
N SER A 56 -6.03 19.17 -7.39
CA SER A 56 -6.08 20.33 -8.30
C SER A 56 -4.73 21.04 -8.40
N PRO A 57 -4.35 21.47 -9.60
CA PRO A 57 -3.05 22.09 -9.84
C PRO A 57 -2.86 23.38 -9.01
N VAL A 58 -1.65 23.61 -8.56
CA VAL A 58 -1.25 24.81 -7.82
C VAL A 58 0.01 25.44 -8.44
N GLY A 59 0.12 26.76 -8.41
CA GLY A 59 1.28 27.48 -8.96
C GLY A 59 1.47 27.25 -10.46
N ASP A 60 2.63 26.76 -10.87
CA ASP A 60 3.00 26.49 -12.27
C ASP A 60 2.56 25.10 -12.77
N GLN A 61 1.78 24.37 -11.99
CA GLN A 61 1.20 23.10 -12.40
C GLN A 61 0.04 23.33 -13.39
N SER A 62 -0.23 22.34 -14.21
CA SER A 62 -1.39 22.32 -15.11
C SER A 62 -2.31 21.16 -14.78
N PRO A 63 -3.60 21.27 -15.08
CA PRO A 63 -4.51 20.13 -15.06
C PRO A 63 -3.97 18.98 -15.92
N VAL A 64 -4.31 17.77 -15.53
CA VAL A 64 -4.15 16.60 -16.39
C VAL A 64 -5.30 16.59 -17.38
N GLU A 65 -4.97 16.78 -18.66
CA GLU A 65 -5.94 16.83 -19.75
C GLU A 65 -6.17 15.44 -20.30
N LEU A 66 -7.44 15.15 -20.61
CA LEU A 66 -7.82 13.88 -21.23
C LEU A 66 -7.86 14.00 -22.75
N ILE A 67 -7.21 13.07 -23.44
CA ILE A 67 -7.44 12.85 -24.86
C ILE A 67 -8.72 12.02 -24.98
N PRO A 68 -9.77 12.52 -25.64
CA PRO A 68 -11.09 11.90 -25.62
C PRO A 68 -11.09 10.43 -26.05
N GLY A 69 -11.87 9.63 -25.34
CA GLY A 69 -12.09 8.20 -25.54
C GLY A 69 -13.09 7.69 -24.51
N SER A 70 -13.63 6.51 -24.72
CA SER A 70 -14.54 5.87 -23.75
C SER A 70 -13.85 5.44 -22.45
N TRP A 71 -12.53 5.36 -22.47
CA TRP A 71 -11.74 4.82 -21.38
C TRP A 71 -11.94 5.57 -20.05
N SER A 72 -12.05 6.90 -20.09
CA SER A 72 -12.21 7.69 -18.86
C SER A 72 -13.56 7.44 -18.19
N THR A 73 -14.63 7.27 -18.98
CA THR A 73 -15.95 6.92 -18.46
C THR A 73 -15.97 5.50 -17.88
N GLU A 74 -15.33 4.54 -18.53
CA GLU A 74 -15.20 3.19 -17.99
C GLU A 74 -14.45 3.21 -16.66
N PHE A 75 -13.34 3.95 -16.60
CA PHE A 75 -12.54 4.07 -15.40
C PHE A 75 -13.31 4.77 -14.25
N GLU A 76 -14.03 5.85 -14.54
CA GLU A 76 -14.90 6.54 -13.54
C GLU A 76 -16.06 5.66 -13.05
N ASN A 77 -16.45 4.64 -13.79
CA ASN A 77 -17.39 3.61 -13.35
C ASN A 77 -16.75 2.47 -12.53
N GLY A 78 -15.45 2.58 -12.24
CA GLY A 78 -14.69 1.56 -11.51
C GLY A 78 -14.21 0.40 -12.37
N ASN A 79 -14.39 0.44 -13.68
CA ASN A 79 -13.93 -0.60 -14.58
C ASN A 79 -12.44 -0.40 -14.94
N GLY A 80 -11.77 -1.50 -15.30
CA GLY A 80 -10.54 -1.42 -16.06
C GLY A 80 -10.81 -0.91 -17.47
N PHE A 81 -9.77 -0.44 -18.15
CA PHE A 81 -9.89 0.04 -19.50
C PHE A 81 -8.73 -0.38 -20.39
N THR A 82 -8.99 -0.40 -21.69
CA THR A 82 -7.97 -0.60 -22.73
C THR A 82 -8.24 0.36 -23.88
N VAL A 83 -7.21 1.14 -24.23
CA VAL A 83 -7.20 2.00 -25.43
C VAL A 83 -6.47 1.25 -26.54
N ASN A 84 -7.20 0.82 -27.55
CA ASN A 84 -6.70 0.04 -28.69
C ASN A 84 -7.38 0.42 -30.01
N ASP A 85 -7.86 1.65 -30.11
CA ASP A 85 -8.50 2.16 -31.34
C ASP A 85 -7.49 2.89 -32.24
N GLY A 86 -7.80 3.00 -33.53
CA GLY A 86 -6.90 3.59 -34.53
C GLY A 86 -6.71 5.12 -34.40
N ILE A 87 -7.50 5.81 -33.55
CA ILE A 87 -7.37 7.26 -33.30
C ILE A 87 -6.40 7.50 -32.16
N GLY A 88 -6.47 6.66 -31.13
CA GLY A 88 -5.72 6.79 -29.90
C GLY A 88 -6.36 7.75 -28.90
N SER A 89 -6.19 7.44 -27.63
CA SER A 89 -6.61 8.29 -26.50
C SER A 89 -5.70 8.10 -25.31
N GLY A 90 -5.91 8.88 -24.25
CA GLY A 90 -5.09 8.83 -23.04
C GLY A 90 -5.13 10.13 -22.25
N TRP A 91 -4.01 10.49 -21.62
CA TRP A 91 -3.91 11.75 -20.85
C TRP A 91 -2.55 12.41 -21.01
N TYR A 92 -2.50 13.71 -20.78
CA TYR A 92 -1.28 14.49 -20.90
C TYR A 92 -1.30 15.74 -20.01
N VAL A 93 -0.14 16.33 -19.84
CA VAL A 93 0.02 17.71 -19.39
C VAL A 93 0.77 18.52 -20.44
N ILE A 94 0.51 19.82 -20.49
CA ILE A 94 1.20 20.71 -21.44
C ILE A 94 2.71 20.70 -21.15
N PRO A 95 3.58 20.82 -22.17
CA PRO A 95 5.03 20.67 -22.02
C PRO A 95 5.70 21.63 -21.04
N SER A 96 5.09 22.79 -20.76
CA SER A 96 5.61 23.79 -19.81
C SER A 96 5.16 23.59 -18.37
N ALA A 97 4.28 22.64 -18.09
CA ALA A 97 3.76 22.41 -16.75
C ALA A 97 4.81 21.79 -15.84
N SER A 98 5.00 22.37 -14.65
CA SER A 98 5.99 21.88 -13.68
C SER A 98 5.70 20.46 -13.20
N ASN A 99 4.44 20.06 -13.14
CA ASN A 99 4.04 18.69 -12.77
C ASN A 99 4.31 17.63 -13.85
N GLY A 100 4.63 18.03 -15.08
CA GLY A 100 5.11 17.12 -16.13
C GLY A 100 6.62 16.90 -16.13
N ILE A 101 7.34 17.50 -15.18
CA ILE A 101 8.80 17.43 -15.05
C ILE A 101 9.14 16.50 -13.88
N VAL A 102 10.07 15.60 -14.13
CA VAL A 102 10.58 14.67 -13.10
C VAL A 102 11.40 15.46 -12.07
N GLY A 103 11.14 15.22 -10.80
CA GLY A 103 11.88 15.85 -9.70
C GLY A 103 13.28 15.25 -9.50
N ASP A 104 14.01 15.78 -8.50
CA ASP A 104 15.38 15.35 -8.17
C ASP A 104 15.46 13.86 -7.75
N ASP A 105 14.35 13.27 -7.32
CA ASP A 105 14.22 11.85 -6.98
C ASP A 105 14.04 10.93 -8.21
N ASN A 106 14.00 11.50 -9.43
CA ASN A 106 13.75 10.82 -10.70
C ASN A 106 12.42 10.03 -10.72
N ARG A 107 11.39 10.51 -10.02
CA ARG A 107 10.06 9.90 -9.97
C ARG A 107 9.02 10.87 -10.51
N LEU A 108 7.99 10.28 -11.12
CA LEU A 108 6.79 10.98 -11.56
C LEU A 108 5.58 10.15 -11.14
N LEU A 109 4.65 10.77 -10.42
CA LEU A 109 3.38 10.14 -10.08
C LEU A 109 2.53 10.00 -11.34
N VAL A 110 2.07 8.78 -11.65
CA VAL A 110 1.32 8.49 -12.89
C VAL A 110 -0.09 7.99 -12.66
N ALA A 111 -0.36 7.43 -11.49
CA ALA A 111 -1.69 6.99 -11.08
C ALA A 111 -1.76 6.77 -9.57
N GLN A 112 -2.96 6.83 -9.02
CA GLN A 112 -3.37 6.21 -7.79
C GLN A 112 -4.47 5.20 -8.11
N LEU A 113 -4.32 3.97 -7.68
CA LEU A 113 -5.24 2.87 -8.00
C LEU A 113 -5.61 2.15 -6.70
N THR A 114 -6.87 2.17 -6.35
CA THR A 114 -7.40 1.50 -5.16
C THR A 114 -8.37 0.42 -5.60
N THR A 115 -8.09 -0.81 -5.24
CA THR A 115 -8.90 -1.99 -5.57
C THR A 115 -8.61 -3.10 -4.56
N ASP A 116 -9.54 -4.00 -4.37
CA ASP A 116 -9.34 -5.29 -3.68
C ASP A 116 -8.94 -6.42 -4.65
N GLY A 117 -8.80 -6.08 -5.93
CA GLY A 117 -8.42 -7.00 -7.00
C GLY A 117 -6.97 -6.84 -7.41
N LEU A 118 -6.65 -7.58 -8.43
CA LEU A 118 -5.34 -7.70 -9.01
C LEU A 118 -5.18 -6.66 -10.11
N ILE A 119 -4.11 -5.87 -10.06
CA ILE A 119 -3.85 -4.81 -11.02
C ILE A 119 -2.89 -5.29 -12.11
N SER A 120 -3.23 -5.02 -13.36
CA SER A 120 -2.32 -5.10 -14.49
C SER A 120 -2.37 -3.81 -15.31
N ALA A 121 -1.23 -3.38 -15.83
CA ALA A 121 -1.18 -2.20 -16.67
C ALA A 121 -0.13 -2.34 -17.78
N SER A 122 -0.44 -1.77 -18.93
CA SER A 122 0.50 -1.54 -20.02
C SER A 122 0.38 -0.06 -20.43
N LEU A 123 1.43 0.69 -20.21
CA LEU A 123 1.44 2.13 -20.44
C LEU A 123 2.56 2.49 -21.41
N ARG A 124 2.31 3.41 -22.31
CA ARG A 124 3.32 4.02 -23.16
C ARG A 124 3.47 5.50 -22.83
N ALA A 125 4.61 5.84 -22.23
CA ALA A 125 4.97 7.22 -21.95
C ALA A 125 5.62 7.87 -23.17
N GLN A 126 5.20 9.08 -23.50
CA GLN A 126 5.93 9.99 -24.38
C GLN A 126 6.52 11.11 -23.56
N ILE A 127 7.83 11.20 -23.57
CA ILE A 127 8.63 12.13 -22.77
C ILE A 127 9.29 13.12 -23.72
N PHE A 128 9.25 14.40 -23.39
CA PHE A 128 9.91 15.47 -24.12
C PHE A 128 11.12 15.96 -23.33
N PRO A 129 12.33 15.41 -23.55
CA PRO A 129 13.54 15.83 -22.83
C PRO A 129 13.76 17.35 -23.01
N GLU A 130 13.95 18.06 -21.90
CA GLU A 130 14.14 19.52 -21.90
C GLU A 130 13.04 20.32 -22.64
N GLY A 131 11.84 19.70 -22.81
CA GLY A 131 10.73 20.30 -23.56
C GLY A 131 10.84 20.20 -25.07
N ASP A 132 11.81 19.46 -25.61
CA ASP A 132 11.99 19.25 -27.04
C ASP A 132 10.91 18.32 -27.60
N GLN A 133 10.00 18.87 -28.39
CA GLN A 133 8.89 18.15 -28.98
C GLN A 133 9.28 17.42 -30.29
N ILE A 134 10.49 17.62 -30.80
CA ILE A 134 10.97 16.98 -32.02
C ILE A 134 11.65 15.66 -31.70
N ASN A 135 12.39 15.61 -30.57
CA ASN A 135 13.15 14.45 -30.13
C ASN A 135 12.50 13.79 -28.91
N ASP A 136 11.22 13.44 -29.05
CA ASP A 136 10.52 12.72 -27.99
C ASP A 136 11.12 11.33 -27.73
N VAL A 137 11.10 10.91 -26.48
CA VAL A 137 11.46 9.56 -26.05
C VAL A 137 10.19 8.81 -25.68
N ARG A 138 10.05 7.59 -26.15
CA ARG A 138 8.94 6.71 -25.79
C ARG A 138 9.44 5.55 -24.97
N ALA A 139 8.72 5.27 -23.89
CA ALA A 139 9.02 4.18 -22.97
C ALA A 139 7.76 3.37 -22.71
N ASP A 140 7.86 2.05 -22.84
CA ASP A 140 6.81 1.12 -22.50
C ASP A 140 7.01 0.67 -21.05
N LEU A 141 5.95 0.76 -20.26
CA LEU A 141 5.89 0.39 -18.87
C LEU A 141 4.83 -0.70 -18.72
N THR A 142 5.21 -1.84 -18.21
CA THR A 142 4.28 -2.93 -17.90
C THR A 142 4.26 -3.20 -16.41
N LEU A 143 3.08 -3.38 -15.88
CA LEU A 143 2.83 -3.86 -14.53
C LEU A 143 2.16 -5.23 -14.67
N ASP A 144 2.96 -6.26 -14.84
CA ASP A 144 2.50 -7.66 -14.99
C ASP A 144 2.52 -8.42 -13.67
N GLN A 145 3.07 -7.81 -12.66
CA GLN A 145 3.25 -8.44 -11.36
C GLN A 145 2.45 -7.72 -10.29
N TYR A 146 1.53 -8.48 -9.81
CA TYR A 146 1.04 -8.45 -8.48
C TYR A 146 2.14 -8.37 -7.46
N ILE A 147 2.03 -7.39 -6.60
CA ILE A 147 2.33 -7.65 -5.23
C ILE A 147 0.96 -7.79 -4.57
N ASP A 148 0.41 -9.01 -4.60
CA ASP A 148 -0.71 -9.34 -3.74
C ASP A 148 -0.17 -9.39 -2.32
N CYS A 149 -0.22 -8.24 -1.64
CA CYS A 149 0.16 -8.15 -0.23
C CYS A 149 -0.96 -8.69 0.68
N SER A 150 -1.94 -9.39 0.12
CA SER A 150 -3.10 -9.91 0.84
C SER A 150 -2.81 -11.23 1.56
N GLU A 151 -1.82 -11.98 1.11
CA GLU A 151 -1.41 -13.16 1.85
C GLU A 151 -0.65 -12.78 3.11
N LEU A 152 -1.18 -13.24 4.22
CA LEU A 152 -0.64 -12.98 5.54
C LEU A 152 -0.08 -14.28 6.12
N SER A 153 1.21 -14.34 6.34
CA SER A 153 1.81 -15.39 7.12
C SER A 153 1.80 -15.03 8.61
N LEU A 154 1.51 -15.99 9.45
CA LEU A 154 1.55 -15.84 10.91
C LEU A 154 2.48 -16.90 11.48
N ASP A 155 3.54 -16.46 12.15
CA ASP A 155 4.47 -17.32 12.86
C ASP A 155 4.34 -17.15 14.38
N LEU A 156 4.47 -18.24 15.12
CA LEU A 156 4.44 -18.26 16.58
C LEU A 156 5.72 -18.89 17.12
N VAL A 157 6.47 -18.12 17.88
CA VAL A 157 7.63 -18.59 18.62
C VAL A 157 7.31 -18.60 20.11
N GLU A 158 7.48 -19.76 20.76
CA GLU A 158 7.35 -19.91 22.20
C GLU A 158 8.71 -20.18 22.83
N THR A 159 9.01 -19.49 23.91
CA THR A 159 10.21 -19.71 24.74
C THR A 159 9.80 -19.86 26.20
N ILE A 160 10.41 -20.81 26.89
CA ILE A 160 10.19 -21.07 28.31
C ILE A 160 11.48 -20.82 29.06
N GLU A 161 11.40 -19.95 30.07
CA GLU A 161 12.45 -19.80 31.09
C GLU A 161 11.98 -20.51 32.36
N GLU A 162 12.65 -21.60 32.70
CA GLU A 162 12.34 -22.38 33.90
C GLU A 162 12.82 -21.67 35.20
N GLY A 163 11.95 -21.68 36.20
CA GLY A 163 12.24 -21.19 37.53
C GLY A 163 12.53 -22.32 38.52
N CYS A 164 12.27 -22.09 39.80
CA CYS A 164 12.41 -23.13 40.83
C CYS A 164 11.13 -23.96 40.93
N GLY A 165 11.27 -25.29 41.05
CA GLY A 165 10.12 -26.21 41.06
C GLY A 165 9.38 -26.21 39.75
N ASP A 166 8.05 -26.07 39.80
CA ASP A 166 7.19 -26.03 38.61
C ASP A 166 6.86 -24.60 38.12
N THR A 167 7.70 -23.61 38.55
CA THR A 167 7.52 -22.22 38.11
C THR A 167 8.25 -21.98 36.80
N TYR A 168 7.68 -21.13 35.93
CA TYR A 168 8.30 -20.75 34.67
C TYR A 168 7.72 -19.45 34.10
N VAL A 169 8.43 -18.86 33.15
CA VAL A 169 7.97 -17.76 32.34
C VAL A 169 7.86 -18.24 30.90
N LEU A 170 6.64 -18.22 30.35
CA LEU A 170 6.37 -18.54 28.96
C LEU A 170 6.22 -17.23 28.17
N SER A 171 7.07 -17.02 27.18
CA SER A 171 6.94 -15.92 26.23
C SER A 171 6.47 -16.46 24.88
N ARG A 172 5.39 -15.88 24.35
CA ARG A 172 4.78 -16.16 23.05
C ARG A 172 4.93 -14.95 22.18
N THR A 173 5.66 -15.07 21.10
CA THR A 173 5.80 -14.00 20.12
C THR A 173 5.13 -14.41 18.83
N TRP A 174 4.09 -13.68 18.43
CA TRP A 174 3.46 -13.78 17.12
C TRP A 174 4.11 -12.76 16.19
N THR A 175 4.51 -13.21 15.02
CA THR A 175 5.00 -12.35 13.94
C THR A 175 4.13 -12.58 12.72
N SER A 176 3.59 -11.49 12.20
CA SER A 176 2.81 -11.48 10.96
C SER A 176 3.63 -10.77 9.89
N VAL A 177 3.72 -11.37 8.72
CA VAL A 177 4.42 -10.81 7.55
C VAL A 177 3.50 -10.91 6.36
N ASP A 178 3.35 -9.81 5.60
CA ASP A 178 2.68 -9.82 4.31
C ASP A 178 3.67 -10.14 3.18
N ASP A 179 3.15 -10.47 1.99
CA ASP A 179 3.97 -10.78 0.81
C ASP A 179 4.79 -9.59 0.30
N CYS A 180 4.50 -8.39 0.78
CA CYS A 180 5.29 -7.18 0.53
C CYS A 180 6.49 -7.03 1.47
N GLY A 181 6.61 -7.91 2.47
CA GLY A 181 7.67 -7.88 3.47
C GLY A 181 7.41 -6.91 4.63
N ASN A 182 6.20 -6.34 4.75
CA ASN A 182 5.85 -5.60 5.95
C ASN A 182 5.58 -6.57 7.08
N SER A 183 6.10 -6.29 8.27
CA SER A 183 5.96 -7.15 9.41
C SER A 183 5.45 -6.42 10.65
N SER A 184 4.69 -7.15 11.45
CA SER A 184 4.25 -6.71 12.79
C SER A 184 4.43 -7.85 13.76
N SER A 185 4.81 -7.56 15.00
CA SER A 185 4.95 -8.56 16.03
C SER A 185 4.33 -8.12 17.36
N ALA A 186 3.83 -9.10 18.11
CA ALA A 186 3.29 -8.91 19.45
C ALA A 186 3.76 -10.05 20.37
N THR A 187 4.11 -9.72 21.59
CA THR A 187 4.57 -10.70 22.59
C THR A 187 3.62 -10.74 23.78
N GLN A 188 3.21 -11.94 24.17
CA GLN A 188 2.52 -12.24 25.42
C GLN A 188 3.49 -12.92 26.36
N THR A 189 3.55 -12.48 27.61
CA THR A 189 4.32 -13.12 28.68
C THR A 189 3.34 -13.72 29.71
N ILE A 190 3.50 -15.01 30.01
CA ILE A 190 2.73 -15.74 31.02
C ILE A 190 3.72 -16.17 32.09
N THR A 191 3.53 -15.69 33.33
CA THR A 191 4.36 -16.07 34.45
C THR A 191 3.60 -17.04 35.36
N VAL A 192 4.15 -18.23 35.54
CA VAL A 192 3.61 -19.25 36.44
C VAL A 192 4.44 -19.24 37.70
N VAL A 193 3.79 -18.99 38.82
CA VAL A 193 4.45 -18.87 40.13
C VAL A 193 3.82 -19.84 41.15
N ASP A 194 4.62 -20.39 42.01
CA ASP A 194 4.13 -21.07 43.20
C ASP A 194 4.27 -20.12 44.41
N THR A 195 3.13 -19.74 44.96
CA THR A 195 3.03 -18.90 46.16
C THR A 195 2.67 -19.70 47.43
N THR A 196 2.58 -21.03 47.30
CA THR A 196 2.18 -21.90 48.39
C THR A 196 3.39 -22.26 49.26
N ALA A 197 3.42 -21.78 50.49
CA ALA A 197 4.44 -22.16 51.42
C ALA A 197 4.32 -23.64 51.83
N PRO A 198 5.43 -24.39 51.96
CA PRO A 198 5.40 -25.75 52.46
C PRO A 198 4.84 -25.83 53.89
N VAL A 199 4.11 -26.86 54.17
CA VAL A 199 3.52 -27.09 55.51
C VAL A 199 4.19 -28.31 56.17
N PHE A 200 4.56 -28.16 57.44
CA PHE A 200 5.02 -29.30 58.18
C PHE A 200 3.83 -30.27 58.45
N THR A 201 3.96 -31.50 58.01
CA THR A 201 2.92 -32.54 58.23
C THR A 201 3.07 -33.20 59.59
N SER A 202 4.25 -33.16 60.18
CA SER A 202 4.48 -33.57 61.55
C SER A 202 5.75 -32.90 62.11
N LEU A 203 5.70 -32.54 63.35
CA LEU A 203 6.89 -32.09 64.12
C LEU A 203 7.13 -33.13 65.23
N PRO A 204 8.42 -33.42 65.52
CA PRO A 204 8.75 -34.21 66.75
C PRO A 204 8.18 -33.49 67.95
N ALA A 205 7.68 -34.27 68.93
CA ALA A 205 7.24 -33.71 70.17
C ALA A 205 8.45 -33.19 70.95
N ASP A 206 8.27 -32.11 71.71
CA ASP A 206 9.26 -31.60 72.62
C ASP A 206 9.58 -32.67 73.64
N TYR A 207 10.86 -32.84 73.91
CA TYR A 207 11.33 -33.71 75.01
C TYR A 207 12.35 -32.99 75.85
N THR A 208 12.35 -33.36 77.16
CA THR A 208 13.33 -32.86 78.07
C THR A 208 14.34 -33.99 78.41
N ALA A 209 15.60 -33.74 78.22
CA ALA A 209 16.68 -34.66 78.62
C ALA A 209 17.37 -34.14 79.88
N GLU A 210 17.61 -35.04 80.82
CA GLU A 210 18.42 -34.73 81.97
C GLU A 210 19.88 -35.10 81.66
N CYS A 211 20.82 -34.18 81.98
CA CYS A 211 22.21 -34.52 82.02
C CYS A 211 22.49 -35.31 83.32
N SER A 212 22.87 -36.55 83.16
CA SER A 212 23.44 -37.31 84.27
C SER A 212 24.93 -37.12 84.23
N ASP A 213 25.51 -36.77 85.39
CA ASP A 213 26.96 -36.69 85.66
C ASP A 213 27.65 -38.03 85.43
#